data_155cc647f68282ee0b3b06e444d64f7a
#
_entry.id   155cc647f68282ee0b3b06e444d64f7a
#
_cell.length_a   1.000
_cell.length_b   1.000
_cell.length_c   1.000
_cell.angle_alpha   90.00
_cell.angle_beta   90.00
_cell.angle_gamma   90.00
#
_symmetry.space_group_name_H-M   'P 1'
#
loop_
_entity.id
_entity.type
_entity.pdbx_description
1 polymer ?
#
loop_
_entity_poly.entity_id
_entity_poly.type
_entity_poly.pdbx_seq_one_letter_code
_entity_poly.pdbx_strand_id
1 'polypeptide(L)'
;SMHASMGDGLYFDTTELVEDDSVASWENTRPLELQYHIEQLLKPENYLNFNNLPKKLNYSDEDQATLLQINAEPEKILDEVIQVKLVNIQTETKKFAACLNGYFTCDLNPFESFSLIEHLDQNYGLEYVGLGASLLFFIKTSKFDANKNPQLLNELSNFYQFNQTTHNQLEQHLSNHEYLILPYVESLEVFDLD
;
A
#
# COMPACT_ATOMS: atom_id res chain seq x y z
N SER A 1 12.72 5.27 -14.04
CA SER A 1 11.53 5.29 -13.18
C SER A 1 10.82 6.61 -13.39
N MET A 2 9.66 6.57 -13.98
CA MET A 2 8.77 7.74 -13.97
C MET A 2 8.26 7.83 -12.53
N HIS A 3 8.81 8.76 -11.77
CA HIS A 3 8.15 9.15 -10.54
C HIS A 3 6.86 9.81 -10.97
N ALA A 4 5.74 9.13 -10.76
CA ALA A 4 4.48 9.81 -10.66
C ALA A 4 4.72 10.94 -9.66
N SER A 5 4.48 12.16 -10.10
CA SER A 5 4.62 13.34 -9.25
C SER A 5 3.85 13.06 -7.97
N MET A 6 4.55 12.98 -6.86
CA MET A 6 3.88 12.92 -5.57
C MET A 6 3.21 14.26 -5.34
N GLY A 7 2.01 14.33 -5.83
CA GLY A 7 1.19 15.51 -5.80
C GLY A 7 1.80 16.64 -6.59
N ASP A 8 1.02 17.30 -7.25
CA ASP A 8 1.15 18.60 -7.85
C ASP A 8 1.38 19.67 -6.77
N GLY A 9 2.16 19.38 -5.70
CA GLY A 9 2.42 20.26 -4.57
C GLY A 9 1.25 20.48 -3.61
N LEU A 10 0.06 19.98 -3.93
CA LEU A 10 -1.15 20.33 -3.17
C LEU A 10 -1.22 19.71 -1.77
N TYR A 11 -0.64 18.50 -1.60
CA TYR A 11 -0.81 17.73 -0.36
C TYR A 11 0.50 17.49 0.40
N PHE A 12 1.60 17.36 -0.32
CA PHE A 12 2.92 17.01 0.23
C PHE A 12 4.01 17.94 -0.29
N ASP A 13 3.72 19.25 -0.31
CA ASP A 13 4.72 20.25 -0.67
C ASP A 13 5.74 20.40 0.44
N THR A 14 6.93 19.87 0.21
CA THR A 14 8.07 19.93 1.15
C THR A 14 9.10 20.97 0.74
N THR A 15 8.82 21.81 -0.24
CA THR A 15 9.78 22.79 -0.78
C THR A 15 10.22 23.84 0.24
N GLU A 16 9.40 24.11 1.26
CA GLU A 16 9.73 25.04 2.34
C GLU A 16 10.45 24.39 3.52
N LEU A 17 10.58 23.07 3.53
CA LEU A 17 11.33 22.37 4.58
C LEU A 17 12.82 22.58 4.35
N VAL A 18 13.45 23.29 5.28
CA VAL A 18 14.90 23.50 5.29
C VAL A 18 15.55 22.35 6.02
N GLU A 19 16.18 21.47 5.27
CA GLU A 19 16.96 20.36 5.83
C GLU A 19 18.42 20.45 5.40
N ASP A 20 19.30 19.98 6.27
CA ASP A 20 20.72 19.88 5.95
C ASP A 20 20.95 18.66 5.04
N ASP A 21 21.05 18.92 3.74
CA ASP A 21 21.28 17.89 2.73
C ASP A 21 22.61 17.12 2.93
N SER A 22 23.53 17.64 3.73
CA SER A 22 24.79 16.95 4.02
C SER A 22 24.59 15.72 4.93
N VAL A 23 23.47 15.65 5.65
CA VAL A 23 23.11 14.55 6.56
C VAL A 23 22.07 13.63 5.94
N ALA A 24 21.38 14.08 4.91
CA ALA A 24 20.35 13.32 4.23
C ALA A 24 20.98 12.28 3.30
N SER A 25 21.28 11.11 3.84
CA SER A 25 21.42 9.96 2.94
C SER A 25 20.02 9.49 2.53
N TRP A 26 19.88 9.03 1.29
CA TRP A 26 18.66 8.39 0.81
C TRP A 26 18.26 7.13 1.66
N GLU A 27 19.15 6.66 2.52
CA GLU A 27 18.96 5.58 3.48
C GLU A 27 18.21 6.03 4.75
N ASN A 28 18.22 7.33 5.07
CA ASN A 28 17.55 7.87 6.24
C ASN A 28 16.40 8.78 5.81
N THR A 29 15.20 8.48 6.30
CA THR A 29 14.06 9.39 6.12
C THR A 29 14.35 10.69 6.85
N ARG A 30 14.26 11.82 6.16
CA ARG A 30 14.47 13.15 6.74
C ARG A 30 13.46 13.37 7.86
N PRO A 31 13.89 13.72 9.08
CA PRO A 31 12.98 13.80 10.23
C PRO A 31 11.83 14.80 10.04
N LEU A 32 12.13 15.96 9.44
CA LEU A 32 11.11 16.98 9.17
C LEU A 32 10.12 16.54 8.10
N GLU A 33 10.60 15.91 7.04
CA GLU A 33 9.77 15.36 5.97
C GLU A 33 8.85 14.25 6.49
N LEU A 34 9.39 13.32 7.28
CA LEU A 34 8.60 12.27 7.91
C LEU A 34 7.51 12.85 8.80
N GLN A 35 7.86 13.82 9.66
CA GLN A 35 6.92 14.48 10.55
C GLN A 35 5.81 15.19 9.73
N TYR A 36 6.19 15.90 8.69
CA TYR A 36 5.24 16.57 7.80
C TYR A 36 4.29 15.59 7.13
N HIS A 37 4.80 14.47 6.57
CA HIS A 37 3.95 13.45 5.97
C HIS A 37 2.96 12.84 6.97
N ILE A 38 3.42 12.54 8.19
CA ILE A 38 2.55 12.04 9.27
C ILE A 38 1.45 13.06 9.57
N GLU A 39 1.79 14.33 9.71
CA GLU A 39 0.84 15.40 9.98
C GLU A 39 -0.20 15.53 8.85
N GLN A 40 0.24 15.47 7.58
CA GLN A 40 -0.68 15.53 6.44
C GLN A 40 -1.64 14.34 6.42
N LEU A 41 -1.13 13.11 6.62
CA LEU A 41 -1.96 11.90 6.65
C LEU A 41 -2.99 11.90 7.76
N LEU A 42 -2.68 12.52 8.90
CA LEU A 42 -3.55 12.55 10.09
C LEU A 42 -4.46 13.79 10.18
N LYS A 43 -4.36 14.73 9.24
CA LYS A 43 -5.28 15.89 9.23
C LYS A 43 -6.72 15.43 9.03
N PRO A 44 -7.67 15.94 9.83
CA PRO A 44 -9.07 15.56 9.70
C PRO A 44 -9.66 15.79 8.30
N GLU A 45 -9.24 16.84 7.61
CA GLU A 45 -9.66 17.16 6.25
C GLU A 45 -9.15 16.18 5.20
N ASN A 46 -8.06 15.47 5.49
CA ASN A 46 -7.44 14.47 4.61
C ASN A 46 -7.87 13.03 4.97
N TYR A 47 -8.56 12.86 6.10
CA TYR A 47 -9.00 11.55 6.54
C TYR A 47 -10.07 10.99 5.61
N LEU A 48 -9.80 9.80 5.08
CA LEU A 48 -10.71 9.06 4.23
C LEU A 48 -11.15 7.78 4.95
N ASN A 49 -12.46 7.51 4.93
CA ASN A 49 -12.97 6.23 5.41
C ASN A 49 -12.94 5.21 4.28
N PHE A 50 -12.28 4.07 4.49
CA PHE A 50 -12.15 3.01 3.49
C PHE A 50 -13.48 2.62 2.83
N ASN A 51 -14.55 2.51 3.61
CA ASN A 51 -15.86 2.13 3.08
C ASN A 51 -16.47 3.16 2.12
N ASN A 52 -15.96 4.38 2.13
CA ASN A 52 -16.41 5.49 1.29
C ASN A 52 -15.43 5.82 0.16
N LEU A 53 -14.33 5.07 0.03
CA LEU A 53 -13.37 5.29 -1.05
C LEU A 53 -14.02 5.07 -2.42
N PRO A 54 -13.67 5.88 -3.42
CA PRO A 54 -14.13 5.67 -4.78
C PRO A 54 -13.58 4.34 -5.31
N LYS A 55 -14.43 3.57 -5.98
CA LYS A 55 -14.02 2.32 -6.64
C LYS A 55 -13.33 2.66 -7.97
N LYS A 56 -12.10 3.11 -7.90
CA LYS A 56 -11.30 3.49 -9.08
C LYS A 56 -10.68 2.28 -9.77
N LEU A 57 -10.31 1.27 -8.98
CA LEU A 57 -9.57 0.10 -9.44
C LEU A 57 -10.57 -0.95 -9.93
N ASN A 58 -10.52 -1.24 -11.23
CA ASN A 58 -11.38 -2.23 -11.88
C ASN A 58 -10.51 -3.16 -12.71
N TYR A 59 -10.01 -4.20 -12.06
CA TYR A 59 -9.06 -5.12 -12.66
C TYR A 59 -9.69 -6.04 -13.69
N SER A 60 -9.05 -6.13 -14.86
CA SER A 60 -9.32 -7.14 -15.88
C SER A 60 -9.06 -8.55 -15.32
N ASP A 61 -9.53 -9.58 -16.03
CA ASP A 61 -9.20 -10.96 -15.65
C ASP A 61 -7.68 -11.22 -15.71
N GLU A 62 -6.95 -10.54 -16.59
CA GLU A 62 -5.49 -10.61 -16.72
C GLU A 62 -4.80 -9.96 -15.51
N ASP A 63 -5.19 -8.74 -15.11
CA ASP A 63 -4.68 -8.11 -13.89
C ASP A 63 -4.93 -8.97 -12.66
N GLN A 64 -6.12 -9.59 -12.57
CA GLN A 64 -6.47 -10.47 -11.45
C GLN A 64 -5.61 -11.72 -11.43
N ALA A 65 -5.32 -12.32 -12.59
CA ALA A 65 -4.43 -13.47 -12.71
C ALA A 65 -3.00 -13.08 -12.30
N THR A 66 -2.52 -11.93 -12.74
CA THR A 66 -1.22 -11.36 -12.35
C THR A 66 -1.14 -11.13 -10.83
N LEU A 67 -2.17 -10.56 -10.22
CA LEU A 67 -2.22 -10.38 -8.76
C LEU A 67 -2.13 -11.71 -8.00
N LEU A 68 -2.80 -12.75 -8.49
CA LEU A 68 -2.74 -14.08 -7.87
C LEU A 68 -1.34 -14.69 -8.00
N GLN A 69 -0.68 -14.52 -9.16
CA GLN A 69 0.69 -14.98 -9.36
C GLN A 69 1.67 -14.22 -8.49
N ILE A 70 1.54 -12.89 -8.35
CA ILE A 70 2.33 -12.07 -7.43
C ILE A 70 2.22 -12.59 -5.98
N ASN A 71 1.03 -12.93 -5.53
CA ASN A 71 0.83 -13.49 -4.20
C ASN A 71 1.36 -14.92 -4.05
N ALA A 72 1.36 -15.72 -5.13
CA ALA A 72 1.87 -17.08 -5.10
C ALA A 72 3.41 -17.15 -5.14
N GLU A 73 4.04 -16.23 -5.87
CA GLU A 73 5.49 -16.24 -6.16
C GLU A 73 6.08 -14.82 -5.98
N PRO A 74 6.03 -14.25 -4.76
CA PRO A 74 6.44 -12.86 -4.53
C PRO A 74 7.92 -12.59 -4.85
N GLU A 75 8.76 -13.60 -4.84
CA GLU A 75 10.17 -13.49 -5.21
C GLU A 75 10.39 -13.09 -6.68
N LYS A 76 9.42 -13.33 -7.57
CA LYS A 76 9.52 -12.95 -8.98
C LYS A 76 9.40 -11.44 -9.22
N ILE A 77 8.81 -10.72 -8.26
CA ILE A 77 8.59 -9.28 -8.36
C ILE A 77 9.58 -8.46 -7.53
N LEU A 78 10.49 -9.11 -6.80
CA LEU A 78 11.49 -8.41 -6.02
C LEU A 78 12.63 -7.94 -6.93
N ASP A 79 12.94 -6.66 -6.87
CA ASP A 79 14.13 -6.10 -7.49
C ASP A 79 15.41 -6.70 -6.91
N GLU A 80 16.52 -6.67 -7.66
CA GLU A 80 17.84 -7.08 -7.17
C GLU A 80 18.29 -6.26 -5.95
N VAL A 81 17.75 -5.07 -5.78
CA VAL A 81 18.06 -4.16 -4.67
C VAL A 81 16.80 -3.86 -3.86
N ILE A 82 16.73 -4.41 -2.66
CA ILE A 82 15.68 -4.09 -1.68
C ILE A 82 16.22 -3.02 -0.74
N GLN A 83 15.50 -1.90 -0.63
CA GLN A 83 15.82 -0.84 0.31
C GLN A 83 15.10 -1.07 1.64
N VAL A 84 15.84 -1.02 2.75
CA VAL A 84 15.28 -1.10 4.10
C VAL A 84 15.47 0.24 4.79
N LYS A 85 14.36 0.84 5.26
CA LYS A 85 14.39 2.08 6.05
C LYS A 85 14.11 1.78 7.51
N LEU A 86 14.98 2.25 8.40
CA LEU A 86 14.71 2.26 9.84
C LEU A 86 13.96 3.54 10.19
N VAL A 87 12.74 3.41 10.70
CA VAL A 87 11.86 4.55 11.01
C VAL A 87 11.52 4.52 12.49
N ASN A 88 11.73 5.64 13.17
CA ASN A 88 11.30 5.79 14.58
C ASN A 88 9.88 6.40 14.61
N ILE A 89 8.89 5.53 14.77
CA ILE A 89 7.47 5.90 14.74
C ILE A 89 6.73 5.35 15.96
N GLN A 90 5.58 5.96 16.26
CA GLN A 90 4.76 5.58 17.42
C GLN A 90 3.76 4.47 17.14
N THR A 91 3.32 4.34 15.88
CA THR A 91 2.33 3.33 15.45
C THR A 91 2.74 2.76 14.09
N GLU A 92 2.49 1.47 13.88
CA GLU A 92 2.93 0.73 12.70
C GLU A 92 2.38 1.31 11.39
N THR A 93 1.12 1.75 11.35
CA THR A 93 0.52 2.36 10.15
C THR A 93 1.27 3.59 9.66
N LYS A 94 1.92 4.34 10.56
CA LYS A 94 2.72 5.53 10.21
C LYS A 94 4.01 5.20 9.44
N LYS A 95 4.42 3.93 9.35
CA LYS A 95 5.54 3.51 8.49
C LYS A 95 5.35 3.97 7.05
N PHE A 96 4.10 4.01 6.59
CA PHE A 96 3.77 4.46 5.24
C PHE A 96 4.23 5.89 4.95
N ALA A 97 4.24 6.78 5.95
CA ALA A 97 4.72 8.16 5.82
C ALA A 97 6.21 8.26 5.44
N ALA A 98 7.00 7.20 5.71
CA ALA A 98 8.41 7.18 5.35
C ALA A 98 8.66 6.92 3.85
N CYS A 99 7.66 6.38 3.14
CA CYS A 99 7.70 6.13 1.72
C CYS A 99 6.27 6.12 1.17
N LEU A 100 5.78 7.30 0.78
CA LEU A 100 4.47 7.44 0.18
C LEU A 100 4.47 6.88 -1.25
N ASN A 101 3.36 6.29 -1.69
CA ASN A 101 3.24 5.84 -3.06
C ASN A 101 3.12 7.02 -4.03
N GLY A 102 3.78 6.89 -5.19
CA GLY A 102 3.44 7.69 -6.36
C GLY A 102 2.07 7.26 -6.90
N TYR A 103 1.41 8.11 -7.71
CA TYR A 103 0.13 7.77 -8.28
C TYR A 103 -0.15 8.55 -9.58
N PHE A 104 -0.95 7.95 -10.44
CA PHE A 104 -1.61 8.62 -11.55
C PHE A 104 -3.10 8.83 -11.20
N THR A 105 -3.84 9.49 -12.07
CA THR A 105 -5.24 9.89 -11.81
C THR A 105 -6.15 8.74 -11.39
N CYS A 106 -5.92 7.54 -11.94
CA CYS A 106 -6.75 6.35 -11.68
C CYS A 106 -6.22 5.49 -10.53
N ASP A 107 -5.00 5.75 -10.06
CA ASP A 107 -4.39 5.02 -8.94
C ASP A 107 -4.95 5.50 -7.59
N LEU A 108 -4.67 4.74 -6.54
CA LEU A 108 -4.89 5.23 -5.18
C LEU A 108 -3.84 6.30 -4.87
N ASN A 109 -4.29 7.48 -4.49
CA ASN A 109 -3.39 8.49 -3.96
C ASN A 109 -2.93 8.12 -2.53
N PRO A 110 -1.93 8.81 -1.95
CA PRO A 110 -1.41 8.47 -0.63
C PRO A 110 -2.46 8.44 0.50
N PHE A 111 -3.49 9.29 0.45
CA PHE A 111 -4.55 9.28 1.47
C PHE A 111 -5.48 8.08 1.31
N GLU A 112 -5.79 7.69 0.09
CA GLU A 112 -6.59 6.49 -0.21
C GLU A 112 -5.81 5.23 0.17
N SER A 113 -4.51 5.15 -0.16
CA SER A 113 -3.62 4.06 0.24
C SER A 113 -3.51 3.97 1.76
N PHE A 114 -3.35 5.11 2.45
CA PHE A 114 -3.28 5.16 3.90
C PHE A 114 -4.59 4.68 4.56
N SER A 115 -5.74 5.07 4.00
CA SER A 115 -7.05 4.60 4.46
C SER A 115 -7.19 3.08 4.33
N LEU A 116 -6.73 2.48 3.24
CA LEU A 116 -6.68 1.02 3.07
C LEU A 116 -5.76 0.37 4.10
N ILE A 117 -4.55 0.91 4.29
CA ILE A 117 -3.56 0.41 5.25
C ILE A 117 -4.11 0.44 6.68
N GLU A 118 -4.69 1.56 7.12
CA GLU A 118 -5.30 1.67 8.44
C GLU A 118 -6.46 0.69 8.62
N HIS A 119 -7.32 0.56 7.61
CA HIS A 119 -8.46 -0.34 7.64
C HIS A 119 -8.01 -1.80 7.83
N LEU A 120 -7.00 -2.23 7.10
CA LEU A 120 -6.46 -3.60 7.16
C LEU A 120 -5.78 -3.89 8.50
N ASP A 121 -4.99 -2.95 9.03
CA ASP A 121 -4.34 -3.11 10.32
C ASP A 121 -5.36 -3.15 11.48
N GLN A 122 -6.26 -2.16 11.54
CA GLN A 122 -7.17 -1.99 12.66
C GLN A 122 -8.25 -3.07 12.73
N ASN A 123 -8.79 -3.50 11.60
CA ASN A 123 -9.92 -4.44 11.57
C ASN A 123 -9.51 -5.90 11.40
N TYR A 124 -8.36 -6.14 10.75
CA TYR A 124 -7.94 -7.48 10.35
C TYR A 124 -6.56 -7.89 10.86
N GLY A 125 -5.78 -6.98 11.43
CA GLY A 125 -4.43 -7.27 11.92
C GLY A 125 -3.43 -7.58 10.79
N LEU A 126 -3.64 -6.99 9.61
CA LEU A 126 -2.71 -7.02 8.49
C LEU A 126 -1.84 -5.75 8.52
N GLU A 127 -0.61 -5.89 9.00
CA GLU A 127 0.34 -4.78 9.14
C GLU A 127 1.03 -4.48 7.82
N TYR A 128 1.03 -3.21 7.41
CA TYR A 128 1.82 -2.73 6.28
C TYR A 128 3.31 -2.81 6.58
N VAL A 129 4.09 -3.38 5.66
CA VAL A 129 5.54 -3.58 5.83
C VAL A 129 6.38 -3.08 4.67
N GLY A 130 5.78 -2.75 3.52
CA GLY A 130 6.56 -2.32 2.38
C GLY A 130 5.76 -1.79 1.20
N LEU A 131 6.47 -1.05 0.34
CA LEU A 131 5.96 -0.47 -0.88
C LEU A 131 6.81 -0.94 -2.06
N GLY A 132 6.16 -1.45 -3.09
CA GLY A 132 6.73 -1.63 -4.42
C GLY A 132 6.29 -0.52 -5.38
N ALA A 133 6.72 -0.59 -6.63
CA ALA A 133 6.36 0.40 -7.65
C ALA A 133 4.84 0.48 -7.92
N SER A 134 4.11 -0.61 -7.64
CA SER A 134 2.67 -0.75 -7.89
C SER A 134 1.92 -1.42 -6.74
N LEU A 135 2.64 -1.84 -5.68
CA LEU A 135 2.17 -2.82 -4.71
C LEU A 135 2.39 -2.37 -3.27
N LEU A 136 1.45 -2.72 -2.41
CA LEU A 136 1.51 -2.60 -0.95
C LEU A 136 1.68 -4.01 -0.36
N PHE A 137 2.62 -4.16 0.57
CA PHE A 137 2.93 -5.44 1.21
C PHE A 137 2.44 -5.45 2.65
N PHE A 138 1.73 -6.51 3.01
CA PHE A 138 1.16 -6.71 4.35
C PHE A 138 1.59 -8.05 4.93
N ILE A 139 1.75 -8.09 6.25
CA ILE A 139 1.97 -9.33 7.01
C ILE A 139 0.89 -9.48 8.08
N LYS A 140 0.57 -10.73 8.42
CA LYS A 140 -0.29 -11.03 9.55
C LYS A 140 0.42 -10.75 10.86
N THR A 141 -0.27 -10.11 11.77
CA THR A 141 0.19 -9.90 13.14
C THR A 141 -0.49 -10.87 14.10
N SER A 142 -0.12 -10.82 15.38
CA SER A 142 -0.81 -11.58 16.43
C SER A 142 -2.28 -11.19 16.63
N LYS A 143 -2.73 -10.09 16.03
CA LYS A 143 -4.13 -9.63 16.03
C LYS A 143 -4.95 -10.22 14.88
N PHE A 144 -4.31 -10.88 13.92
CA PHE A 144 -5.01 -11.48 12.78
C PHE A 144 -5.94 -12.58 13.24
N ASP A 145 -7.19 -12.50 12.80
CA ASP A 145 -8.24 -13.50 13.10
C ASP A 145 -8.74 -14.12 11.78
N ALA A 146 -8.37 -15.37 11.53
CA ALA A 146 -8.78 -16.10 10.34
C ALA A 146 -10.32 -16.26 10.20
N ASN A 147 -11.06 -16.16 11.29
CA ASN A 147 -12.53 -16.17 11.22
C ASN A 147 -13.10 -14.94 10.51
N LYS A 148 -12.32 -13.88 10.37
CA LYS A 148 -12.68 -12.66 9.64
C LYS A 148 -12.33 -12.71 8.15
N ASN A 149 -11.62 -13.75 7.66
CA ASN A 149 -11.24 -13.86 6.25
C ASN A 149 -12.42 -13.68 5.28
N PRO A 150 -13.60 -14.28 5.50
CA PRO A 150 -14.71 -14.08 4.58
C PRO A 150 -15.18 -12.62 4.51
N GLN A 151 -15.16 -11.90 5.63
CA GLN A 151 -15.51 -10.48 5.66
C GLN A 151 -14.44 -9.65 4.93
N LEU A 152 -13.16 -9.86 5.25
CA LEU A 152 -12.03 -9.20 4.60
C LEU A 152 -12.09 -9.37 3.09
N LEU A 153 -12.24 -10.60 2.61
CA LEU A 153 -12.27 -10.89 1.17
C LEU A 153 -13.51 -10.30 0.48
N ASN A 154 -14.66 -10.25 1.15
CA ASN A 154 -15.84 -9.57 0.63
C ASN A 154 -15.60 -8.06 0.48
N GLU A 155 -14.95 -7.42 1.45
CA GLU A 155 -14.62 -6.00 1.39
C GLU A 155 -13.59 -5.70 0.29
N LEU A 156 -12.52 -6.51 0.19
CA LEU A 156 -11.51 -6.37 -0.86
C LEU A 156 -12.10 -6.63 -2.25
N SER A 157 -12.91 -7.69 -2.41
CA SER A 157 -13.56 -8.00 -3.69
C SER A 157 -14.51 -6.89 -4.12
N ASN A 158 -15.22 -6.27 -3.17
CA ASN A 158 -16.07 -5.14 -3.47
C ASN A 158 -15.27 -3.88 -3.83
N PHE A 159 -14.12 -3.66 -3.19
CA PHE A 159 -13.25 -2.49 -3.44
C PHE A 159 -12.52 -2.61 -4.78
N TYR A 160 -11.86 -3.76 -5.04
CA TYR A 160 -11.08 -4.04 -6.24
C TYR A 160 -11.91 -4.63 -7.39
N GLN A 161 -13.18 -4.92 -7.16
CA GLN A 161 -14.08 -5.58 -8.11
C GLN A 161 -13.59 -6.97 -8.56
N PHE A 162 -13.00 -7.72 -7.64
CA PHE A 162 -12.53 -9.08 -7.92
C PHE A 162 -13.68 -10.02 -8.28
N ASN A 163 -13.42 -10.88 -9.26
CA ASN A 163 -14.33 -11.98 -9.60
C ASN A 163 -14.28 -13.10 -8.54
N GLN A 164 -15.21 -14.04 -8.61
CA GLN A 164 -15.32 -15.12 -7.61
C GLN A 164 -14.08 -16.03 -7.56
N THR A 165 -13.40 -16.22 -8.69
CA THR A 165 -12.18 -17.04 -8.74
C THR A 165 -11.06 -16.39 -7.95
N THR A 166 -10.82 -15.11 -8.18
CA THR A 166 -9.81 -14.32 -7.44
C THR A 166 -10.13 -14.27 -5.95
N HIS A 167 -11.39 -14.01 -5.60
CA HIS A 167 -11.84 -14.05 -4.22
C HIS A 167 -11.47 -15.38 -3.52
N ASN A 168 -11.85 -16.51 -4.11
CA ASN A 168 -11.60 -17.84 -3.53
C ASN A 168 -10.10 -18.16 -3.41
N GLN A 169 -9.31 -17.77 -4.42
CA GLN A 169 -7.85 -18.02 -4.39
C GLN A 169 -7.13 -17.14 -3.36
N LEU A 170 -7.54 -15.88 -3.19
CA LEU A 170 -7.00 -15.02 -2.13
C LEU A 170 -7.42 -15.51 -0.73
N GLU A 171 -8.63 -16.07 -0.58
CA GLU A 171 -9.04 -16.71 0.67
C GLU A 171 -8.16 -17.91 1.00
N GLN A 172 -7.89 -18.76 0.01
CA GLN A 172 -6.97 -19.88 0.16
C GLN A 172 -5.54 -19.41 0.45
N HIS A 173 -5.07 -18.36 -0.23
CA HIS A 173 -3.77 -17.76 0.03
C HIS A 173 -3.65 -17.29 1.48
N LEU A 174 -4.60 -16.49 1.96
CA LEU A 174 -4.64 -16.03 3.35
C LEU A 174 -4.77 -17.17 4.37
N SER A 175 -5.30 -18.31 4.00
CA SER A 175 -5.35 -19.48 4.90
C SER A 175 -4.00 -20.17 5.03
N ASN A 176 -3.12 -20.04 4.05
CA ASN A 176 -1.87 -20.81 3.95
C ASN A 176 -0.59 -19.95 4.13
N HIS A 177 -0.69 -18.63 4.00
CA HIS A 177 0.46 -17.72 4.01
C HIS A 177 0.30 -16.63 5.06
N GLU A 178 1.42 -16.08 5.52
CA GLU A 178 1.48 -15.03 6.54
C GLU A 178 1.51 -13.62 5.97
N TYR A 179 1.30 -13.45 4.66
CA TYR A 179 1.36 -12.18 3.97
C TYR A 179 0.22 -12.02 2.96
N LEU A 180 0.00 -10.77 2.54
CA LEU A 180 -0.90 -10.38 1.47
C LEU A 180 -0.26 -9.22 0.70
N ILE A 181 -0.33 -9.27 -0.63
CA ILE A 181 0.15 -8.21 -1.51
C ILE A 181 -1.05 -7.66 -2.28
N LEU A 182 -1.24 -6.33 -2.21
CA LEU A 182 -2.34 -5.65 -2.87
C LEU A 182 -1.82 -4.50 -3.73
N PRO A 183 -2.41 -4.27 -4.90
CA PRO A 183 -2.01 -3.16 -5.75
C PRO A 183 -2.65 -1.84 -5.31
N TYR A 184 -1.99 -0.73 -5.66
CA TYR A 184 -2.55 0.61 -5.54
C TYR A 184 -2.70 1.33 -6.89
N VAL A 185 -2.27 0.68 -7.98
CA VAL A 185 -2.36 1.18 -9.36
C VAL A 185 -3.57 0.61 -10.09
N GLU A 186 -3.97 1.24 -11.20
CA GLU A 186 -5.13 0.82 -11.99
C GLU A 186 -4.93 -0.43 -12.84
N SER A 187 -3.67 -0.80 -13.18
CA SER A 187 -3.33 -1.97 -13.98
C SER A 187 -2.02 -2.60 -13.53
N LEU A 188 -1.93 -3.92 -13.70
CA LEU A 188 -0.74 -4.74 -13.41
C LEU A 188 -0.01 -5.21 -14.69
N GLU A 189 -0.33 -4.67 -15.86
CA GLU A 189 0.30 -5.03 -17.14
C GLU A 189 1.82 -4.84 -17.17
N VAL A 190 2.37 -4.07 -16.24
CA VAL A 190 3.83 -3.84 -16.12
C VAL A 190 4.58 -5.08 -15.63
N PHE A 191 3.89 -6.03 -15.01
CA PHE A 191 4.48 -7.27 -14.51
C PHE A 191 4.42 -8.34 -15.60
N ASP A 192 5.57 -8.59 -16.26
CA ASP A 192 5.79 -9.75 -17.14
C ASP A 192 6.36 -10.87 -16.26
N LEU A 193 5.52 -11.82 -15.90
CA LEU A 193 5.83 -12.89 -14.95
C LEU A 193 6.11 -14.24 -15.63
N ASP A 194 6.36 -14.25 -16.95
CA ASP A 194 6.69 -15.45 -17.74
C ASP A 194 8.02 -16.11 -17.38
#